data_6171dffd0212e8fed63e989b354ff3bd
#
_entry.id   6171dffd0212e8fed63e989b354ff3bd
#
_cell.length_a   1.000
_cell.length_b   1.000
_cell.length_c   1.000
_cell.angle_alpha   90.00
_cell.angle_beta   90.00
_cell.angle_gamma   90.00
#
_symmetry.space_group_name_H-M   'P 1'
#
loop_
_entity.id
_entity.type
_entity.pdbx_description
1 polymer ?
#
loop_
_entity_poly.entity_id
_entity_poly.type
_entity_poly.pdbx_seq_one_letter_code
_entity_poly.pdbx_strand_id
1 'polypeptide(L)'
;MGVLKDLKERFDRERVELDLDDIQGLVLRSRPEPYVGAHAMLTVEGAEGGRDFVRRLVEHVTSAQDWADDLQSWTGVAISYAGLRALGLPEDSLSSFPLPYQQGMAARAQQLMDTGPNAPEHWDEAFTQDACHIALTIYAADADALDAALDQAEKVLEHSTGVTLVATHRFGVDELNKNPFGFRDSISQPTVAGSGVRPQPGQERSISAGEFILGENSETGSPLAVPQPDVLGRNGTYVVLRKFASRVGAFNEYLASQSPDPEEQHRIAAKMFGRWRSGAPLVLSPDHDDEELGNDPQRRNDFTFEDDPKGLMCPHSSHMRRLNPRDSDLSIMTDVNIKRIIRRSSTYGPGWSPEVTSADDAKEDRGIYFIFISARAFDTIEFMQQEWINGGNFVDLGSERDPIVGLHEDDPTQGRFTIPAEPARKRIDGITTFNRMAGGEYLFMPSLSALRWIGEGGWTSEQSDAEA
;
A
#
# COMPACT_ATOMS: atom_id res chain seq x y z
N MET A 1 0.43 -36.80 -12.60
CA MET A 1 -0.91 -36.18 -12.48
C MET A 1 -0.81 -34.72 -11.99
N GLY A 2 0.13 -34.37 -11.10
CA GLY A 2 0.36 -32.98 -10.61
C GLY A 2 0.78 -32.02 -11.72
N VAL A 3 1.81 -32.31 -12.47
CA VAL A 3 2.38 -31.40 -13.49
C VAL A 3 1.36 -31.01 -14.58
N LEU A 4 0.48 -31.91 -14.99
CA LEU A 4 -0.59 -31.61 -15.98
C LEU A 4 -1.71 -30.75 -15.36
N LYS A 5 -1.97 -30.90 -14.06
CA LYS A 5 -2.92 -30.07 -13.32
C LYS A 5 -2.36 -28.66 -13.15
N ASP A 6 -1.10 -28.54 -12.74
CA ASP A 6 -0.41 -27.27 -12.58
C ASP A 6 -0.29 -26.51 -13.92
N LEU A 7 0.03 -27.21 -15.02
CA LEU A 7 0.06 -26.61 -16.36
C LEU A 7 -1.32 -26.15 -16.81
N LYS A 8 -2.39 -26.88 -16.52
CA LYS A 8 -3.75 -26.49 -16.85
C LYS A 8 -4.19 -25.28 -16.02
N GLU A 9 -3.95 -25.29 -14.72
CA GLU A 9 -4.26 -24.18 -13.83
C GLU A 9 -3.49 -22.91 -14.24
N ARG A 10 -2.22 -23.04 -14.63
CA ARG A 10 -1.42 -21.95 -15.18
C ARG A 10 -2.00 -21.42 -16.50
N PHE A 11 -2.42 -22.29 -17.41
CA PHE A 11 -3.03 -21.91 -18.69
C PHE A 11 -4.40 -21.24 -18.51
N ASP A 12 -5.21 -21.72 -17.56
CA ASP A 12 -6.53 -21.15 -17.28
C ASP A 12 -6.40 -19.76 -16.61
N ARG A 13 -5.38 -19.51 -15.78
CA ARG A 13 -5.08 -18.20 -15.19
C ARG A 13 -4.58 -17.18 -16.21
N GLU A 14 -3.77 -17.58 -17.18
CA GLU A 14 -3.27 -16.70 -18.24
C GLU A 14 -4.37 -16.29 -19.25
N ARG A 15 -5.55 -16.91 -19.21
CA ARG A 15 -6.70 -16.64 -20.08
C ARG A 15 -7.78 -15.77 -19.43
N VAL A 16 -7.54 -15.24 -18.22
CA VAL A 16 -8.47 -14.32 -17.59
C VAL A 16 -8.52 -13.02 -18.44
N GLU A 17 -9.69 -12.68 -18.92
CA GLU A 17 -9.96 -11.40 -19.58
C GLU A 17 -10.57 -10.47 -18.54
N LEU A 18 -9.86 -9.39 -18.23
CA LEU A 18 -10.32 -8.34 -17.32
C LEU A 18 -10.95 -7.21 -18.11
N ASP A 19 -11.97 -6.61 -17.55
CA ASP A 19 -12.61 -5.40 -18.08
C ASP A 19 -11.74 -4.17 -17.75
N LEU A 20 -10.66 -4.00 -18.52
CA LEU A 20 -9.66 -2.95 -18.28
C LEU A 20 -10.24 -1.54 -18.44
N ASP A 21 -11.30 -1.39 -19.25
CA ASP A 21 -11.97 -0.10 -19.46
C ASP A 21 -12.79 0.32 -18.23
N ASP A 22 -13.23 -0.65 -17.41
CA ASP A 22 -14.02 -0.41 -16.22
C ASP A 22 -13.18 -0.36 -14.93
N ILE A 23 -12.03 -1.05 -14.89
CA ILE A 23 -11.14 -1.06 -13.73
C ILE A 23 -10.33 0.25 -13.69
N GLN A 24 -10.25 0.91 -12.52
CA GLN A 24 -9.40 2.10 -12.36
C GLN A 24 -7.92 1.76 -12.58
N GLY A 25 -7.21 2.63 -13.28
CA GLY A 25 -5.83 2.42 -13.71
C GLY A 25 -4.86 2.13 -12.56
N LEU A 26 -5.00 2.81 -11.43
CA LEU A 26 -4.13 2.62 -10.26
C LEU A 26 -4.18 1.20 -9.67
N VAL A 27 -5.19 0.40 -9.99
CA VAL A 27 -5.27 -1.00 -9.55
C VAL A 27 -4.20 -1.85 -10.25
N LEU A 28 -4.13 -1.80 -11.57
CA LEU A 28 -3.34 -2.73 -12.37
C LEU A 28 -2.06 -2.14 -12.95
N ARG A 29 -1.98 -0.81 -13.10
CA ARG A 29 -0.86 -0.14 -13.77
C ARG A 29 0.13 0.42 -12.77
N SER A 30 1.42 0.32 -13.11
CA SER A 30 2.46 0.99 -12.35
C SER A 30 2.43 2.49 -12.62
N ARG A 31 2.68 3.30 -11.59
CA ARG A 31 2.91 4.72 -11.78
C ARG A 31 4.17 4.97 -12.61
N PRO A 32 4.30 6.10 -13.32
CA PRO A 32 5.55 6.49 -13.96
C PRO A 32 6.66 6.72 -12.94
N GLU A 33 7.90 6.75 -13.40
CA GLU A 33 9.09 7.09 -12.62
C GLU A 33 9.99 7.96 -13.50
N PRO A 34 10.39 9.16 -13.05
CA PRO A 34 9.97 9.83 -11.81
C PRO A 34 8.49 10.24 -11.82
N TYR A 35 7.96 10.64 -10.69
CA TYR A 35 6.60 11.16 -10.60
C TYR A 35 6.48 12.22 -9.51
N VAL A 36 5.49 13.08 -9.67
CA VAL A 36 4.92 13.92 -8.62
C VAL A 36 3.45 13.57 -8.46
N GLY A 37 2.83 14.02 -7.39
CA GLY A 37 1.41 13.74 -7.22
C GLY A 37 0.80 14.42 -6.00
N ALA A 38 -0.49 14.19 -5.84
CA ALA A 38 -1.24 14.67 -4.69
C ALA A 38 -2.34 13.69 -4.27
N HIS A 39 -2.60 13.66 -2.98
CA HIS A 39 -3.82 13.11 -2.40
C HIS A 39 -4.70 14.28 -1.96
N ALA A 40 -5.86 14.44 -2.57
CA ALA A 40 -6.88 15.40 -2.15
C ALA A 40 -7.96 14.66 -1.35
N MET A 41 -8.17 15.09 -0.10
CA MET A 41 -9.16 14.54 0.81
C MET A 41 -10.38 15.45 0.84
N LEU A 42 -11.56 14.89 0.56
CA LEU A 42 -12.79 15.65 0.44
C LEU A 42 -13.85 15.11 1.40
N THR A 43 -14.65 16.03 1.93
CA THR A 43 -15.85 15.74 2.74
C THR A 43 -17.11 16.04 1.92
N VAL A 44 -18.10 15.18 2.01
CA VAL A 44 -19.43 15.34 1.40
C VAL A 44 -20.40 15.78 2.51
N GLU A 45 -21.00 16.96 2.36
CA GLU A 45 -21.97 17.55 3.29
C GLU A 45 -23.41 17.38 2.83
N GLY A 46 -23.60 17.13 1.51
CA GLY A 46 -24.91 16.94 0.90
C GLY A 46 -24.92 15.87 -0.18
N ALA A 47 -25.81 14.90 -0.05
CA ALA A 47 -25.85 13.71 -0.91
C ALA A 47 -26.01 14.04 -2.41
N GLU A 48 -26.90 14.96 -2.76
CA GLU A 48 -27.15 15.35 -4.15
C GLU A 48 -25.92 16.02 -4.79
N GLY A 49 -25.33 16.98 -4.09
CA GLY A 49 -24.12 17.66 -4.57
C GLY A 49 -22.90 16.74 -4.59
N GLY A 50 -22.78 15.84 -3.61
CA GLY A 50 -21.75 14.80 -3.62
C GLY A 50 -21.86 13.85 -4.82
N ARG A 51 -23.08 13.44 -5.17
CA ARG A 51 -23.32 12.63 -6.38
C ARG A 51 -23.01 13.40 -7.66
N ASP A 52 -23.39 14.67 -7.75
CA ASP A 52 -23.05 15.52 -8.91
C ASP A 52 -21.53 15.66 -9.07
N PHE A 53 -20.81 15.81 -7.94
CA PHE A 53 -19.34 15.81 -7.94
C PHE A 53 -18.79 14.48 -8.49
N VAL A 54 -19.22 13.33 -7.98
CA VAL A 54 -18.76 12.01 -8.45
C VAL A 54 -19.09 11.81 -9.94
N ARG A 55 -20.29 12.20 -10.38
CA ARG A 55 -20.73 12.09 -11.78
C ARG A 55 -19.86 12.91 -12.75
N ARG A 56 -19.38 14.08 -12.33
CA ARG A 56 -18.44 14.90 -13.12
C ARG A 56 -17.03 14.37 -13.04
N LEU A 57 -16.62 13.92 -11.86
CA LEU A 57 -15.25 13.46 -11.60
C LEU A 57 -14.92 12.18 -12.38
N VAL A 58 -15.86 11.26 -12.56
CA VAL A 58 -15.62 9.98 -13.25
C VAL A 58 -15.08 10.14 -14.66
N GLU A 59 -15.42 11.24 -15.35
CA GLU A 59 -14.91 11.54 -16.72
C GLU A 59 -13.39 11.85 -16.74
N HIS A 60 -12.78 12.05 -15.57
CA HIS A 60 -11.36 12.34 -15.39
C HIS A 60 -10.61 11.19 -14.70
N VAL A 61 -11.30 10.10 -14.36
CA VAL A 61 -10.69 8.92 -13.74
C VAL A 61 -10.04 8.06 -14.82
N THR A 62 -8.78 7.76 -14.64
CA THR A 62 -8.00 6.95 -15.59
C THR A 62 -8.36 5.48 -15.46
N SER A 63 -8.74 4.82 -16.57
CA SER A 63 -8.97 3.38 -16.62
C SER A 63 -7.66 2.59 -16.72
N ALA A 64 -7.71 1.29 -16.47
CA ALA A 64 -6.56 0.41 -16.67
C ALA A 64 -6.23 0.20 -18.17
N GLN A 65 -7.19 0.47 -19.07
CA GLN A 65 -7.00 0.41 -20.52
C GLN A 65 -6.24 1.63 -21.04
N ASP A 66 -6.55 2.82 -20.54
CA ASP A 66 -6.04 4.11 -21.04
C ASP A 66 -4.60 4.43 -20.57
N TRP A 67 -3.86 3.45 -20.08
CA TRP A 67 -2.50 3.64 -19.59
C TRP A 67 -1.52 3.77 -20.75
N ALA A 68 -1.61 4.88 -21.46
CA ALA A 68 -0.78 5.17 -22.63
C ALA A 68 0.48 5.96 -22.24
N ASP A 69 1.53 5.82 -23.05
CA ASP A 69 2.83 6.49 -22.81
C ASP A 69 2.75 8.02 -22.90
N ASP A 70 1.69 8.55 -23.53
CA ASP A 70 1.47 9.99 -23.71
C ASP A 70 0.59 10.62 -22.62
N LEU A 71 0.03 9.84 -21.70
CA LEU A 71 -0.69 10.39 -20.54
C LEU A 71 0.28 11.15 -19.64
N GLN A 72 -0.11 12.38 -19.29
CA GLN A 72 0.68 13.24 -18.41
C GLN A 72 0.24 13.14 -16.95
N SER A 73 -0.99 12.69 -16.68
CA SER A 73 -1.51 12.48 -15.34
C SER A 73 -2.44 11.26 -15.25
N TRP A 74 -2.51 10.67 -14.07
CA TRP A 74 -3.30 9.48 -13.76
C TRP A 74 -4.09 9.72 -12.49
N THR A 75 -5.40 9.65 -12.60
CA THR A 75 -6.33 9.97 -11.51
C THR A 75 -7.08 8.73 -11.06
N GLY A 76 -7.12 8.50 -9.76
CA GLY A 76 -7.91 7.47 -9.12
C GLY A 76 -8.76 8.01 -7.97
N VAL A 77 -9.90 7.39 -7.74
CA VAL A 77 -10.89 7.79 -6.72
C VAL A 77 -11.18 6.62 -5.80
N ALA A 78 -11.11 6.86 -4.50
CA ALA A 78 -11.52 5.90 -3.49
C ALA A 78 -12.42 6.58 -2.46
N ILE A 79 -13.39 5.85 -1.90
CA ILE A 79 -14.45 6.40 -1.07
C ILE A 79 -14.45 5.63 0.27
N SER A 80 -14.56 6.34 1.40
CA SER A 80 -14.73 5.72 2.71
C SER A 80 -16.17 5.25 2.92
N TYR A 81 -16.40 4.42 3.93
CA TYR A 81 -17.75 4.02 4.29
C TYR A 81 -18.63 5.21 4.67
N ALA A 82 -18.08 6.17 5.45
CA ALA A 82 -18.74 7.43 5.77
C ALA A 82 -19.08 8.21 4.50
N GLY A 83 -18.19 8.21 3.51
CA GLY A 83 -18.40 8.84 2.20
C GLY A 83 -19.55 8.21 1.42
N LEU A 84 -19.62 6.87 1.34
CA LEU A 84 -20.74 6.19 0.69
C LEU A 84 -22.07 6.51 1.37
N ARG A 85 -22.09 6.56 2.70
CA ARG A 85 -23.27 6.95 3.47
C ARG A 85 -23.64 8.41 3.22
N ALA A 86 -22.67 9.32 3.17
CA ALA A 86 -22.90 10.75 2.87
C ALA A 86 -23.41 10.98 1.44
N LEU A 87 -23.00 10.12 0.48
CA LEU A 87 -23.55 10.11 -0.89
C LEU A 87 -24.97 9.57 -0.97
N GLY A 88 -25.50 8.99 0.13
CA GLY A 88 -26.87 8.52 0.25
C GLY A 88 -27.12 7.13 -0.30
N LEU A 89 -26.11 6.23 -0.27
CA LEU A 89 -26.32 4.83 -0.63
C LEU A 89 -27.35 4.18 0.31
N PRO A 90 -28.20 3.27 -0.22
CA PRO A 90 -29.16 2.53 0.60
C PRO A 90 -28.50 1.65 1.68
N GLU A 91 -29.19 1.47 2.79
CA GLU A 91 -28.68 0.65 3.92
C GLU A 91 -28.38 -0.79 3.51
N ASP A 92 -29.17 -1.38 2.61
CA ASP A 92 -28.95 -2.73 2.08
C ASP A 92 -27.61 -2.82 1.32
N SER A 93 -27.25 -1.78 0.56
CA SER A 93 -25.95 -1.69 -0.11
C SER A 93 -24.83 -1.46 0.90
N LEU A 94 -25.00 -0.55 1.84
CA LEU A 94 -24.02 -0.23 2.88
C LEU A 94 -23.71 -1.46 3.75
N SER A 95 -24.71 -2.22 4.14
CA SER A 95 -24.56 -3.42 4.99
C SER A 95 -23.88 -4.59 4.27
N SER A 96 -23.79 -4.56 2.94
CA SER A 96 -23.12 -5.59 2.13
C SER A 96 -21.59 -5.49 2.15
N PHE A 97 -21.03 -4.37 2.61
CA PHE A 97 -19.58 -4.19 2.74
C PHE A 97 -19.00 -4.94 3.94
N PRO A 98 -17.70 -5.30 3.92
CA PRO A 98 -17.02 -5.95 5.05
C PRO A 98 -17.06 -5.10 6.32
N LEU A 99 -17.25 -5.74 7.48
CA LEU A 99 -17.31 -5.05 8.77
C LEU A 99 -16.13 -4.12 9.08
N PRO A 100 -14.86 -4.46 8.79
CA PRO A 100 -13.76 -3.53 9.00
C PRO A 100 -13.93 -2.21 8.24
N TYR A 101 -14.39 -2.26 6.99
CA TYR A 101 -14.66 -1.07 6.19
C TYR A 101 -15.81 -0.23 6.77
N GLN A 102 -16.89 -0.90 7.23
CA GLN A 102 -18.02 -0.21 7.87
C GLN A 102 -17.61 0.56 9.12
N GLN A 103 -16.63 0.04 9.86
CA GLN A 103 -16.13 0.66 11.10
C GLN A 103 -15.12 1.78 10.87
N GLY A 104 -14.40 1.75 9.75
CA GLY A 104 -13.30 2.67 9.47
C GLY A 104 -12.01 2.38 10.24
N MET A 105 -10.90 2.93 9.79
CA MET A 105 -9.56 2.58 10.34
C MET A 105 -9.39 3.06 11.78
N ALA A 106 -9.84 4.26 12.12
CA ALA A 106 -9.66 4.83 13.45
C ALA A 106 -10.34 3.98 14.54
N ALA A 107 -11.55 3.46 14.28
CA ALA A 107 -12.25 2.58 15.21
C ALA A 107 -11.57 1.22 15.39
N ARG A 108 -10.68 0.84 14.46
CA ARG A 108 -9.94 -0.42 14.48
C ARG A 108 -8.45 -0.25 14.87
N ALA A 109 -8.10 0.89 15.46
CA ALA A 109 -6.72 1.18 15.85
C ALA A 109 -6.09 0.10 16.75
N GLN A 110 -6.86 -0.50 17.66
CA GLN A 110 -6.38 -1.60 18.52
C GLN A 110 -6.01 -2.85 17.70
N GLN A 111 -6.81 -3.21 16.71
CA GLN A 111 -6.54 -4.33 15.80
C GLN A 111 -5.30 -4.07 14.92
N LEU A 112 -5.07 -2.81 14.58
CA LEU A 112 -3.90 -2.37 13.82
C LEU A 112 -2.66 -2.14 14.66
N MET A 113 -2.76 -2.29 16.00
CA MET A 113 -1.69 -1.95 16.94
C MET A 113 -1.30 -0.45 16.88
N ASP A 114 -2.21 0.42 16.43
CA ASP A 114 -2.02 1.87 16.41
C ASP A 114 -2.34 2.45 17.80
N THR A 115 -1.41 2.27 18.71
CA THR A 115 -1.55 2.63 20.12
C THR A 115 -0.46 3.62 20.56
N GLY A 116 -0.63 4.25 21.72
CA GLY A 116 0.32 5.23 22.25
C GLY A 116 0.56 6.37 21.25
N PRO A 117 1.80 6.66 20.84
CA PRO A 117 2.09 7.76 19.92
C PRO A 117 1.54 7.56 18.50
N ASN A 118 1.04 6.37 18.16
CA ASN A 118 0.41 6.04 16.89
C ASN A 118 -1.13 6.08 16.95
N ALA A 119 -1.71 6.36 18.12
CA ALA A 119 -3.15 6.32 18.33
C ALA A 119 -3.89 7.45 17.56
N PRO A 120 -5.17 7.25 17.20
CA PRO A 120 -5.95 8.18 16.37
C PRO A 120 -6.03 9.62 16.89
N GLU A 121 -5.90 9.84 18.20
CA GLU A 121 -5.86 11.18 18.80
C GLU A 121 -4.63 12.03 18.38
N HIS A 122 -3.64 11.39 17.74
CA HIS A 122 -2.43 12.04 17.23
C HIS A 122 -2.41 12.14 15.70
N TRP A 123 -3.48 11.72 15.02
CA TRP A 123 -3.56 11.75 13.57
C TRP A 123 -3.85 13.16 13.04
N ASP A 124 -3.42 13.41 11.81
CA ASP A 124 -3.74 14.64 11.10
C ASP A 124 -5.25 14.83 10.96
N GLU A 125 -5.72 16.07 10.94
CA GLU A 125 -7.14 16.43 10.88
C GLU A 125 -7.88 15.75 9.74
N ALA A 126 -7.26 15.59 8.58
CA ALA A 126 -7.84 14.93 7.41
C ALA A 126 -8.16 13.44 7.62
N PHE A 127 -7.59 12.80 8.66
CA PHE A 127 -7.80 11.39 9.02
C PHE A 127 -8.53 11.22 10.35
N THR A 128 -9.06 12.30 10.92
CA THR A 128 -9.99 12.19 12.05
C THR A 128 -11.27 11.47 11.60
N GLN A 129 -11.99 10.92 12.55
CA GLN A 129 -13.18 10.12 12.26
C GLN A 129 -14.15 10.87 11.33
N ASP A 130 -14.51 10.20 10.23
CA ASP A 130 -15.45 10.70 9.21
C ASP A 130 -15.02 12.00 8.48
N ALA A 131 -13.75 12.41 8.52
CA ALA A 131 -13.29 13.60 7.80
C ALA A 131 -13.02 13.32 6.32
N CYS A 132 -12.45 12.17 5.97
CA CYS A 132 -12.16 11.77 4.59
C CYS A 132 -13.30 10.95 4.01
N HIS A 133 -14.20 11.57 3.26
CA HIS A 133 -15.25 10.84 2.53
C HIS A 133 -14.77 10.31 1.19
N ILE A 134 -14.03 11.13 0.43
CA ILE A 134 -13.47 10.79 -0.88
C ILE A 134 -11.98 11.12 -0.86
N ALA A 135 -11.15 10.16 -1.25
CA ALA A 135 -9.73 10.35 -1.51
C ALA A 135 -9.49 10.33 -3.02
N LEU A 136 -9.06 11.47 -3.56
CA LEU A 136 -8.61 11.62 -4.93
C LEU A 136 -7.10 11.49 -4.95
N THR A 137 -6.57 10.54 -5.71
CA THR A 137 -5.14 10.35 -5.89
C THR A 137 -4.76 10.70 -7.32
N ILE A 138 -3.87 11.66 -7.49
CA ILE A 138 -3.35 12.08 -8.79
C ILE A 138 -1.85 11.82 -8.80
N TYR A 139 -1.38 11.07 -9.79
CA TYR A 139 0.03 11.02 -10.18
C TYR A 139 0.21 11.82 -11.46
N ALA A 140 1.37 12.44 -11.63
CA ALA A 140 1.72 13.19 -12.84
C ALA A 140 3.20 13.02 -13.18
N ALA A 141 3.53 13.22 -14.44
CA ALA A 141 4.90 13.13 -14.93
C ALA A 141 5.79 14.25 -14.39
N ASP A 142 5.21 15.43 -14.18
CA ASP A 142 5.88 16.62 -13.65
C ASP A 142 4.92 17.56 -12.90
N ALA A 143 5.46 18.66 -12.37
CA ALA A 143 4.70 19.59 -11.57
C ALA A 143 3.63 20.34 -12.38
N ASP A 144 3.91 20.67 -13.65
CA ASP A 144 2.95 21.40 -14.50
C ASP A 144 1.76 20.52 -14.83
N ALA A 145 1.98 19.24 -15.12
CA ALA A 145 0.93 18.26 -15.35
C ALA A 145 0.10 17.99 -14.07
N LEU A 146 0.76 17.99 -12.90
CA LEU A 146 0.05 17.86 -11.62
C LEU A 146 -0.84 19.06 -11.36
N ASP A 147 -0.32 20.27 -11.54
CA ASP A 147 -1.08 21.50 -11.31
C ASP A 147 -2.28 21.56 -12.28
N ALA A 148 -2.10 21.21 -13.54
CA ALA A 148 -3.20 21.12 -14.51
C ALA A 148 -4.28 20.11 -14.10
N ALA A 149 -3.90 18.94 -13.57
CA ALA A 149 -4.85 17.93 -13.11
C ALA A 149 -5.57 18.36 -11.82
N LEU A 150 -4.88 19.04 -10.90
CA LEU A 150 -5.49 19.63 -9.70
C LEU A 150 -6.47 20.75 -10.05
N ASP A 151 -6.10 21.67 -10.98
CA ASP A 151 -6.98 22.71 -11.49
C ASP A 151 -8.25 22.11 -12.12
N GLN A 152 -8.12 20.97 -12.79
CA GLN A 152 -9.30 20.27 -13.35
C GLN A 152 -10.20 19.71 -12.25
N ALA A 153 -9.62 19.11 -11.21
CA ALA A 153 -10.38 18.61 -10.06
C ALA A 153 -11.04 19.77 -9.28
N GLU A 154 -10.36 20.92 -9.14
CA GLU A 154 -10.90 22.12 -8.50
C GLU A 154 -12.08 22.70 -9.29
N LYS A 155 -12.02 22.75 -10.62
CA LYS A 155 -13.17 23.14 -11.47
C LYS A 155 -14.37 22.23 -11.27
N VAL A 156 -14.16 20.90 -11.15
CA VAL A 156 -15.25 19.98 -10.81
C VAL A 156 -15.85 20.31 -9.45
N LEU A 157 -14.99 20.60 -8.47
CA LEU A 157 -15.42 20.98 -7.12
C LEU A 157 -16.20 22.29 -7.08
N GLU A 158 -15.75 23.33 -7.78
CA GLU A 158 -16.42 24.64 -7.89
C GLU A 158 -17.85 24.55 -8.48
N HIS A 159 -18.07 23.57 -9.36
CA HIS A 159 -19.37 23.33 -9.99
C HIS A 159 -20.26 22.37 -9.20
N SER A 160 -19.80 21.91 -8.05
CA SER A 160 -20.52 20.97 -7.17
C SER A 160 -20.80 21.64 -5.83
N THR A 161 -21.99 21.45 -5.29
CA THR A 161 -22.35 21.98 -3.96
C THR A 161 -22.26 20.90 -2.89
N GLY A 162 -21.92 21.29 -1.66
CA GLY A 162 -21.89 20.33 -0.54
C GLY A 162 -20.77 19.30 -0.61
N VAL A 163 -19.64 19.66 -1.25
CA VAL A 163 -18.38 18.95 -1.19
C VAL A 163 -17.29 19.95 -0.84
N THR A 164 -16.46 19.62 0.13
CA THR A 164 -15.40 20.51 0.65
C THR A 164 -14.06 19.80 0.60
N LEU A 165 -13.02 20.50 0.11
CA LEU A 165 -11.64 20.04 0.17
C LEU A 165 -11.12 20.22 1.59
N VAL A 166 -10.77 19.13 2.27
CA VAL A 166 -10.22 19.14 3.63
C VAL A 166 -8.72 19.37 3.61
N ALA A 167 -8.01 18.64 2.76
CA ALA A 167 -6.55 18.72 2.66
C ALA A 167 -6.07 18.27 1.27
N THR A 168 -4.93 18.84 0.87
CA THR A 168 -4.15 18.36 -0.29
C THR A 168 -2.75 18.01 0.17
N HIS A 169 -2.39 16.76 0.07
CA HIS A 169 -1.09 16.24 0.45
C HIS A 169 -0.25 15.99 -0.81
N ARG A 170 0.69 16.88 -1.11
CA ARG A 170 1.61 16.72 -2.24
C ARG A 170 2.71 15.74 -1.88
N PHE A 171 3.13 14.96 -2.86
CA PHE A 171 4.20 13.99 -2.76
C PHE A 171 4.99 13.91 -4.07
N GLY A 172 6.14 13.27 -4.03
CA GLY A 172 6.93 13.04 -5.22
C GLY A 172 8.19 12.27 -4.90
N VAL A 173 8.80 11.72 -5.92
CA VAL A 173 10.10 11.06 -5.83
C VAL A 173 11.01 11.62 -6.91
N ASP A 174 12.31 11.64 -6.59
CA ASP A 174 13.36 11.89 -7.56
C ASP A 174 13.55 10.69 -8.52
N GLU A 175 14.49 10.80 -9.43
CA GLU A 175 14.80 9.77 -10.42
C GLU A 175 15.15 8.40 -9.80
N LEU A 176 15.55 8.36 -8.53
CA LEU A 176 15.98 7.15 -7.85
C LEU A 176 14.87 6.45 -7.08
N ASN A 177 13.69 7.10 -6.95
CA ASN A 177 12.53 6.58 -6.21
C ASN A 177 12.91 5.97 -4.85
N LYS A 178 13.48 6.80 -3.97
CA LYS A 178 13.91 6.38 -2.63
C LYS A 178 12.84 6.68 -1.58
N ASN A 179 12.72 5.79 -0.62
CA ASN A 179 11.91 6.02 0.57
C ASN A 179 12.59 7.04 1.52
N PRO A 180 11.92 7.52 2.58
CA PRO A 180 12.47 8.53 3.50
C PRO A 180 13.81 8.13 4.16
N PHE A 181 14.15 6.85 4.23
CA PHE A 181 15.42 6.35 4.79
C PHE A 181 16.52 6.14 3.74
N GLY A 182 16.28 6.58 2.51
CA GLY A 182 17.23 6.50 1.40
C GLY A 182 17.30 5.16 0.67
N PHE A 183 16.39 4.22 0.97
CA PHE A 183 16.33 2.93 0.28
C PHE A 183 15.46 3.02 -0.97
N ARG A 184 15.92 2.41 -2.06
CA ARG A 184 15.13 2.30 -3.27
C ARG A 184 13.83 1.57 -3.02
N ASP A 185 12.72 2.16 -3.45
CA ASP A 185 11.37 1.62 -3.31
C ASP A 185 10.78 1.14 -4.67
N SER A 186 9.57 0.63 -4.64
CA SER A 186 8.80 0.17 -5.81
C SER A 186 9.46 -0.94 -6.63
N ILE A 187 10.43 -1.64 -6.08
CA ILE A 187 11.24 -2.65 -6.78
C ILE A 187 10.45 -3.92 -7.11
N SER A 188 9.52 -4.31 -6.24
CA SER A 188 8.79 -5.58 -6.37
C SER A 188 7.29 -5.37 -6.21
N GLN A 189 6.53 -5.74 -7.24
CA GLN A 189 5.07 -5.72 -7.26
C GLN A 189 4.54 -7.10 -7.67
N PRO A 190 3.41 -7.57 -7.15
CA PRO A 190 2.78 -8.78 -7.67
C PRO A 190 2.28 -8.54 -9.09
N THR A 191 2.38 -9.55 -9.93
CA THR A 191 1.75 -9.57 -11.24
C THR A 191 0.37 -10.19 -11.14
N VAL A 192 -0.63 -9.53 -11.68
CA VAL A 192 -2.04 -9.94 -11.64
C VAL A 192 -2.38 -10.70 -12.92
N ALA A 193 -3.03 -11.86 -12.79
CA ALA A 193 -3.51 -12.63 -13.93
C ALA A 193 -4.50 -11.79 -14.76
N GLY A 194 -4.38 -11.80 -16.07
CA GLY A 194 -5.23 -11.02 -16.97
C GLY A 194 -4.83 -9.55 -17.16
N SER A 195 -3.87 -9.02 -16.37
CA SER A 195 -3.45 -7.61 -16.47
C SER A 195 -2.66 -7.28 -17.74
N GLY A 196 -2.26 -8.26 -18.53
CA GLY A 196 -1.35 -8.09 -19.67
C GLY A 196 0.13 -7.91 -19.29
N VAL A 197 0.45 -7.82 -18.00
CA VAL A 197 1.82 -7.68 -17.47
C VAL A 197 2.41 -9.07 -17.24
N ARG A 198 3.65 -9.30 -17.69
CA ARG A 198 4.35 -10.58 -17.44
C ARG A 198 4.94 -10.62 -16.04
N PRO A 199 4.98 -11.81 -15.39
CA PRO A 199 5.69 -11.98 -14.13
C PRO A 199 7.16 -11.54 -14.25
N GLN A 200 7.59 -10.78 -13.24
CA GLN A 200 8.99 -10.35 -13.16
C GLN A 200 9.87 -11.51 -12.66
N PRO A 201 11.19 -11.48 -12.90
CA PRO A 201 12.13 -12.45 -12.32
C PRO A 201 11.92 -12.58 -10.79
N GLY A 202 12.06 -13.81 -10.28
CA GLY A 202 11.76 -14.12 -8.87
C GLY A 202 10.26 -14.18 -8.51
N GLN A 203 9.36 -14.07 -9.50
CA GLN A 203 7.95 -14.38 -9.36
C GLN A 203 7.62 -15.64 -10.17
N GLU A 204 7.23 -16.69 -9.51
CA GLU A 204 6.96 -17.98 -10.17
C GLU A 204 5.78 -17.90 -11.15
N ARG A 205 4.75 -17.10 -10.82
CA ARG A 205 3.51 -16.95 -11.58
C ARG A 205 2.76 -15.67 -11.26
N SER A 206 1.82 -15.32 -12.13
CA SER A 206 0.82 -14.30 -11.82
C SER A 206 -0.10 -14.78 -10.70
N ILE A 207 -0.54 -13.84 -9.85
CA ILE A 207 -1.51 -14.07 -8.79
C ILE A 207 -2.91 -13.92 -9.37
N SER A 208 -3.86 -14.74 -8.92
CA SER A 208 -5.25 -14.71 -9.36
C SER A 208 -5.84 -13.31 -9.21
N ALA A 209 -6.57 -12.85 -10.22
CA ALA A 209 -7.11 -11.49 -10.29
C ALA A 209 -8.01 -11.17 -9.08
N GLY A 210 -8.78 -12.13 -8.59
CA GLY A 210 -9.68 -11.93 -7.45
C GLY A 210 -9.02 -11.68 -6.09
N GLU A 211 -7.68 -11.75 -5.99
CA GLU A 211 -6.97 -11.23 -4.82
C GLU A 211 -6.88 -9.68 -4.83
N PHE A 212 -7.12 -9.06 -6.00
CA PHE A 212 -7.00 -7.61 -6.20
C PHE A 212 -8.26 -6.96 -6.77
N ILE A 213 -9.11 -7.70 -7.48
CA ILE A 213 -10.29 -7.22 -8.18
C ILE A 213 -11.49 -8.01 -7.72
N LEU A 214 -12.51 -7.32 -7.21
CA LEU A 214 -13.75 -7.92 -6.76
C LEU A 214 -14.57 -8.45 -7.95
N GLY A 215 -15.18 -9.62 -7.77
CA GLY A 215 -15.93 -10.32 -8.82
C GLY A 215 -15.10 -11.33 -9.62
N GLU A 216 -13.76 -11.27 -9.54
CA GLU A 216 -12.85 -12.20 -10.17
C GLU A 216 -12.52 -13.39 -9.26
N ASN A 217 -12.08 -14.53 -9.83
CA ASN A 217 -11.66 -15.69 -9.05
C ASN A 217 -10.37 -15.44 -8.29
N SER A 218 -10.40 -15.73 -6.99
CA SER A 218 -9.26 -15.63 -6.07
C SER A 218 -8.35 -16.88 -6.17
N GLU A 219 -7.27 -16.91 -5.39
CA GLU A 219 -6.38 -18.08 -5.25
C GLU A 219 -7.11 -19.32 -4.73
N THR A 220 -8.25 -19.16 -4.07
CA THR A 220 -9.10 -20.28 -3.62
C THR A 220 -9.98 -20.86 -4.72
N GLY A 221 -9.96 -20.28 -5.92
CA GLY A 221 -10.74 -20.72 -7.09
C GLY A 221 -12.19 -20.20 -7.12
N SER A 222 -12.57 -19.32 -6.20
CA SER A 222 -13.90 -18.70 -6.16
C SER A 222 -13.75 -17.18 -5.95
N PRO A 223 -14.72 -16.36 -6.44
CA PRO A 223 -14.76 -14.95 -6.13
C PRO A 223 -14.93 -14.69 -4.64
N LEU A 224 -14.40 -13.57 -4.17
CA LEU A 224 -14.70 -13.01 -2.85
C LEU A 224 -16.09 -12.39 -2.84
N ALA A 225 -16.64 -12.17 -1.64
CA ALA A 225 -17.89 -11.44 -1.48
C ALA A 225 -17.78 -10.04 -2.11
N VAL A 226 -18.76 -9.68 -2.92
CA VAL A 226 -18.83 -8.42 -3.66
C VAL A 226 -19.94 -7.56 -3.03
N PRO A 227 -19.68 -6.26 -2.76
CA PRO A 227 -20.73 -5.32 -2.36
C PRO A 227 -21.90 -5.29 -3.33
N GLN A 228 -23.10 -5.11 -2.80
CA GLN A 228 -24.33 -5.19 -3.58
C GLN A 228 -24.98 -3.80 -3.80
N PRO A 229 -25.64 -3.58 -4.94
CA PRO A 229 -25.82 -4.51 -6.08
C PRO A 229 -24.50 -4.78 -6.84
N ASP A 230 -24.51 -5.76 -7.73
CA ASP A 230 -23.31 -6.22 -8.46
C ASP A 230 -22.56 -5.06 -9.17
N VAL A 231 -23.27 -4.09 -9.73
CA VAL A 231 -22.72 -2.89 -10.37
C VAL A 231 -21.87 -2.06 -9.38
N LEU A 232 -22.21 -2.05 -8.08
CA LEU A 232 -21.46 -1.33 -7.07
C LEU A 232 -20.10 -1.98 -6.80
N GLY A 233 -20.06 -3.30 -6.70
CA GLY A 233 -18.88 -4.00 -6.23
C GLY A 233 -17.98 -4.59 -7.30
N ARG A 234 -18.52 -5.04 -8.45
CA ARG A 234 -17.76 -5.67 -9.53
C ARG A 234 -16.68 -4.73 -10.08
N ASN A 235 -15.51 -5.28 -10.43
CA ASN A 235 -14.34 -4.55 -10.92
C ASN A 235 -13.78 -3.49 -9.95
N GLY A 236 -14.37 -3.36 -8.76
CA GLY A 236 -13.83 -2.55 -7.67
C GLY A 236 -12.76 -3.28 -6.86
N THR A 237 -12.21 -2.58 -5.88
CA THR A 237 -11.22 -3.12 -4.95
C THR A 237 -11.24 -2.35 -3.63
N TYR A 238 -10.50 -2.85 -2.63
CA TYR A 238 -10.28 -2.10 -1.39
C TYR A 238 -8.87 -1.52 -1.33
N VAL A 239 -8.78 -0.37 -0.68
CA VAL A 239 -7.55 0.39 -0.49
C VAL A 239 -7.33 0.65 0.98
N VAL A 240 -6.12 0.43 1.43
CA VAL A 240 -5.64 0.89 2.73
C VAL A 240 -4.71 2.07 2.48
N LEU A 241 -5.07 3.22 3.02
CA LEU A 241 -4.25 4.42 3.03
C LEU A 241 -3.75 4.66 4.46
N ARG A 242 -2.42 4.76 4.64
CA ARG A 242 -1.79 5.06 5.92
C ARG A 242 -0.70 6.11 5.71
N LYS A 243 -0.79 7.24 6.41
CA LYS A 243 0.27 8.25 6.46
C LYS A 243 1.21 7.92 7.60
N PHE A 244 2.49 7.77 7.29
CA PHE A 244 3.54 7.63 8.29
C PHE A 244 4.46 8.84 8.27
N ALA A 245 4.73 9.42 9.43
CA ALA A 245 5.81 10.36 9.66
C ALA A 245 7.10 9.57 9.96
N SER A 246 8.13 9.75 9.13
CA SER A 246 9.37 8.99 9.20
C SER A 246 10.44 9.77 9.99
N ARG A 247 10.92 9.18 11.07
CA ARG A 247 11.94 9.74 11.97
C ARG A 247 13.34 9.36 11.45
N VAL A 248 13.75 10.03 10.39
CA VAL A 248 15.01 9.76 9.67
C VAL A 248 16.23 10.08 10.54
N GLY A 249 16.18 11.19 11.26
CA GLY A 249 17.25 11.57 12.19
C GLY A 249 17.40 10.59 13.34
N ALA A 250 16.30 10.16 13.95
CA ALA A 250 16.32 9.14 14.99
C ALA A 250 16.90 7.81 14.47
N PHE A 251 16.60 7.42 13.22
CA PHE A 251 17.18 6.24 12.58
C PHE A 251 18.70 6.41 12.36
N ASN A 252 19.15 7.55 11.84
CA ASN A 252 20.58 7.82 11.66
C ASN A 252 21.35 7.81 13.00
N GLU A 253 20.83 8.48 14.02
CA GLU A 253 21.42 8.50 15.36
C GLU A 253 21.44 7.09 15.99
N TYR A 254 20.39 6.30 15.79
CA TYR A 254 20.36 4.91 16.21
C TYR A 254 21.48 4.10 15.55
N LEU A 255 21.66 4.19 14.24
CA LEU A 255 22.75 3.50 13.53
C LEU A 255 24.13 3.93 14.03
N ALA A 256 24.33 5.23 14.23
CA ALA A 256 25.57 5.79 14.78
C ALA A 256 25.85 5.27 16.20
N SER A 257 24.83 5.05 17.01
CA SER A 257 24.98 4.44 18.35
C SER A 257 25.40 2.96 18.31
N GLN A 258 25.09 2.24 17.23
CA GLN A 258 25.45 0.83 17.07
C GLN A 258 26.88 0.62 16.55
N SER A 259 27.41 1.57 15.80
CA SER A 259 28.79 1.53 15.29
C SER A 259 29.32 2.94 14.95
N PRO A 260 30.58 3.26 15.27
CA PRO A 260 31.24 4.47 14.80
C PRO A 260 31.64 4.39 13.30
N ASP A 261 31.65 3.20 12.71
CA ASP A 261 32.03 2.97 11.32
C ASP A 261 30.81 3.15 10.40
N PRO A 262 30.83 4.10 9.45
CA PRO A 262 29.72 4.34 8.51
C PRO A 262 29.39 3.13 7.62
N GLU A 263 30.39 2.32 7.25
CA GLU A 263 30.14 1.12 6.45
C GLU A 263 29.36 0.07 7.25
N GLU A 264 29.69 -0.10 8.53
CA GLU A 264 28.95 -1.00 9.41
C GLU A 264 27.54 -0.46 9.71
N GLN A 265 27.35 0.87 9.81
CA GLN A 265 26.02 1.49 9.91
C GLN A 265 25.18 1.16 8.67
N HIS A 266 25.74 1.28 7.46
CA HIS A 266 25.08 0.92 6.20
C HIS A 266 24.71 -0.56 6.17
N ARG A 267 25.59 -1.43 6.65
CA ARG A 267 25.35 -2.88 6.75
C ARG A 267 24.22 -3.20 7.72
N ILE A 268 24.22 -2.59 8.91
CA ILE A 268 23.13 -2.76 9.89
C ILE A 268 21.80 -2.32 9.28
N ALA A 269 21.75 -1.15 8.65
CA ALA A 269 20.57 -0.65 7.99
C ALA A 269 20.07 -1.62 6.89
N ALA A 270 20.99 -2.14 6.05
CA ALA A 270 20.65 -3.13 5.04
C ALA A 270 20.08 -4.42 5.63
N LYS A 271 20.67 -4.92 6.76
CA LYS A 271 20.16 -6.10 7.48
C LYS A 271 18.76 -5.85 8.07
N MET A 272 18.46 -4.64 8.55
CA MET A 272 17.13 -4.27 9.05
C MET A 272 16.09 -4.21 7.92
N PHE A 273 16.44 -3.67 6.76
CA PHE A 273 15.55 -3.58 5.60
C PHE A 273 15.43 -4.89 4.80
N GLY A 274 16.54 -5.64 4.66
CA GLY A 274 16.65 -6.82 3.80
C GLY A 274 17.24 -6.53 2.41
N ARG A 275 17.58 -5.27 2.14
CA ARG A 275 18.25 -4.78 0.92
C ARG A 275 19.23 -3.68 1.29
N TRP A 276 20.19 -3.45 0.42
CA TRP A 276 21.03 -2.25 0.41
C TRP A 276 20.26 -1.03 -0.09
N ARG A 277 20.81 0.17 0.11
CA ARG A 277 20.16 1.42 -0.33
C ARG A 277 20.01 1.52 -1.85
N SER A 278 20.91 0.94 -2.62
CA SER A 278 20.77 0.81 -4.09
C SER A 278 19.56 -0.02 -4.52
N GLY A 279 19.03 -0.86 -3.64
CA GLY A 279 18.00 -1.86 -3.92
C GLY A 279 18.54 -3.27 -4.09
N ALA A 280 19.86 -3.48 -4.09
CA ALA A 280 20.47 -4.80 -4.16
C ALA A 280 20.03 -5.68 -2.98
N PRO A 281 19.50 -6.91 -3.22
CA PRO A 281 19.04 -7.77 -2.15
C PRO A 281 20.23 -8.44 -1.44
N LEU A 282 20.14 -8.54 -0.11
CA LEU A 282 21.19 -9.17 0.70
C LEU A 282 21.45 -10.63 0.35
N VAL A 283 20.46 -11.35 -0.18
CA VAL A 283 20.64 -12.75 -0.61
C VAL A 283 21.61 -12.87 -1.79
N LEU A 284 21.61 -11.88 -2.70
CA LEU A 284 22.50 -11.88 -3.86
C LEU A 284 23.80 -11.10 -3.63
N SER A 285 23.81 -10.14 -2.71
CA SER A 285 25.00 -9.38 -2.32
C SER A 285 25.05 -9.23 -0.79
N PRO A 286 25.51 -10.24 -0.04
CA PRO A 286 25.43 -10.26 1.42
C PRO A 286 26.40 -9.31 2.11
N ASP A 287 27.53 -8.96 1.48
CA ASP A 287 28.68 -8.32 2.11
C ASP A 287 28.84 -6.83 1.79
N HIS A 288 28.35 -6.35 0.65
CA HIS A 288 28.47 -4.96 0.19
C HIS A 288 27.31 -4.54 -0.68
N ASP A 289 27.13 -3.23 -0.82
CA ASP A 289 26.13 -2.67 -1.75
C ASP A 289 26.62 -2.83 -3.20
N ASP A 290 25.78 -3.42 -4.04
CA ASP A 290 26.01 -3.60 -5.46
C ASP A 290 24.99 -2.75 -6.24
N GLU A 291 25.41 -1.53 -6.63
CA GLU A 291 24.57 -0.58 -7.34
C GLU A 291 24.15 -1.11 -8.73
N GLU A 292 25.01 -1.88 -9.40
CA GLU A 292 24.68 -2.46 -10.70
C GLU A 292 23.54 -3.48 -10.55
N LEU A 293 23.64 -4.37 -9.57
CA LEU A 293 22.57 -5.32 -9.23
C LEU A 293 21.29 -4.59 -8.79
N GLY A 294 21.40 -3.56 -7.97
CA GLY A 294 20.26 -2.77 -7.49
C GLY A 294 19.52 -2.07 -8.63
N ASN A 295 20.22 -1.67 -9.69
CA ASN A 295 19.66 -1.01 -10.87
C ASN A 295 19.16 -1.99 -11.94
N ASP A 296 19.49 -3.27 -11.86
CA ASP A 296 19.11 -4.27 -12.86
C ASP A 296 17.71 -4.86 -12.54
N PRO A 297 16.65 -4.53 -13.30
CA PRO A 297 15.31 -5.04 -13.08
C PRO A 297 15.17 -6.54 -13.33
N GLN A 298 16.10 -7.16 -14.06
CA GLN A 298 16.09 -8.58 -14.36
C GLN A 298 16.71 -9.41 -13.22
N ARG A 299 17.68 -8.84 -12.49
CA ARG A 299 18.45 -9.54 -11.48
C ARG A 299 18.01 -9.22 -10.05
N ARG A 300 17.67 -7.97 -9.75
CA ARG A 300 17.42 -7.47 -8.38
C ARG A 300 16.26 -8.16 -7.63
N ASN A 301 15.40 -8.91 -8.32
CA ASN A 301 14.31 -9.68 -7.72
C ASN A 301 14.42 -11.18 -7.99
N ASP A 302 15.41 -11.62 -8.77
CA ASP A 302 15.58 -13.02 -9.16
C ASP A 302 16.31 -13.79 -8.05
N PHE A 303 15.61 -14.02 -6.95
CA PHE A 303 16.11 -14.79 -5.80
C PHE A 303 14.98 -15.42 -5.00
N THR A 304 15.32 -16.46 -4.25
CA THR A 304 14.50 -17.10 -3.21
C THR A 304 15.24 -17.03 -1.88
N PHE A 305 14.65 -17.56 -0.80
CA PHE A 305 15.32 -17.71 0.48
C PHE A 305 15.75 -19.16 0.76
N GLU A 306 15.57 -20.07 -0.21
CA GLU A 306 15.92 -21.50 -0.11
C GLU A 306 17.39 -21.69 0.27
N ASP A 307 18.29 -20.89 -0.30
CA ASP A 307 19.73 -20.94 -0.02
C ASP A 307 20.14 -20.21 1.28
N ASP A 308 19.20 -19.56 1.96
CA ASP A 308 19.42 -18.84 3.21
C ASP A 308 18.46 -19.25 4.33
N PRO A 309 18.31 -20.55 4.63
CA PRO A 309 17.36 -21.03 5.63
C PRO A 309 17.68 -20.57 7.05
N LYS A 310 18.93 -20.20 7.35
CA LYS A 310 19.35 -19.66 8.65
C LYS A 310 19.30 -18.14 8.75
N GLY A 311 18.98 -17.43 7.66
CA GLY A 311 18.97 -15.96 7.63
C GLY A 311 20.35 -15.31 7.78
N LEU A 312 21.42 -16.00 7.40
CA LEU A 312 22.80 -15.47 7.51
C LEU A 312 23.02 -14.31 6.52
N MET A 313 22.46 -14.42 5.32
CA MET A 313 22.50 -13.35 4.32
C MET A 313 21.44 -12.29 4.62
N CYS A 314 20.16 -12.67 4.63
CA CYS A 314 19.03 -11.79 4.92
C CYS A 314 18.32 -12.27 6.20
N PRO A 315 18.42 -11.55 7.33
CA PRO A 315 17.81 -11.97 8.60
C PRO A 315 16.30 -12.24 8.44
N HIS A 316 15.80 -13.26 9.15
CA HIS A 316 14.36 -13.55 9.17
C HIS A 316 13.53 -12.38 9.69
N SER A 317 14.09 -11.59 10.62
CA SER A 317 13.46 -10.41 11.20
C SER A 317 13.55 -9.16 10.33
N SER A 318 14.27 -9.18 9.20
CA SER A 318 14.33 -8.02 8.30
C SER A 318 12.96 -7.67 7.72
N HIS A 319 12.68 -6.38 7.56
CA HIS A 319 11.41 -5.85 7.05
C HIS A 319 10.95 -6.56 5.77
N MET A 320 11.83 -6.66 4.77
CA MET A 320 11.45 -7.27 3.49
C MET A 320 11.09 -8.75 3.62
N ARG A 321 11.86 -9.52 4.41
CA ARG A 321 11.65 -10.97 4.56
C ARG A 321 10.39 -11.28 5.37
N ARG A 322 10.04 -10.41 6.34
CA ARG A 322 8.79 -10.52 7.10
C ARG A 322 7.57 -10.29 6.23
N LEU A 323 7.60 -9.25 5.37
CA LEU A 323 6.43 -8.84 4.58
C LEU A 323 6.31 -9.54 3.22
N ASN A 324 7.38 -10.16 2.74
CA ASN A 324 7.37 -10.99 1.54
C ASN A 324 8.28 -12.21 1.75
N PRO A 325 7.81 -13.20 2.52
CA PRO A 325 8.61 -14.36 2.91
C PRO A 325 8.94 -15.32 1.77
N ARG A 326 8.36 -15.11 0.58
CA ARG A 326 8.58 -15.91 -0.65
C ARG A 326 8.39 -17.42 -0.37
N ASP A 327 9.43 -18.22 -0.64
CA ASP A 327 9.54 -19.66 -0.50
C ASP A 327 9.97 -20.14 0.89
N SER A 328 10.07 -19.23 1.90
CA SER A 328 10.43 -19.61 3.26
C SER A 328 9.36 -20.50 3.92
N ASP A 329 9.71 -21.17 5.03
CA ASP A 329 8.84 -22.12 5.73
C ASP A 329 7.44 -21.59 6.12
N LEU A 330 7.24 -20.27 6.12
CA LEU A 330 5.92 -19.67 6.27
C LEU A 330 4.93 -20.08 5.17
N SER A 331 5.42 -20.38 3.97
CA SER A 331 4.60 -20.87 2.86
C SER A 331 3.94 -22.24 3.15
N ILE A 332 4.47 -22.98 4.11
CA ILE A 332 3.90 -24.25 4.59
C ILE A 332 2.67 -24.00 5.47
N MET A 333 2.67 -22.89 6.22
CA MET A 333 1.61 -22.57 7.20
C MET A 333 0.46 -21.76 6.59
N THR A 334 0.73 -20.96 5.56
CA THR A 334 -0.27 -20.13 4.87
C THR A 334 0.12 -19.93 3.41
N ASP A 335 -0.87 -19.86 2.52
CA ASP A 335 -0.60 -19.42 1.15
C ASP A 335 -0.24 -17.93 1.17
N VAL A 336 1.05 -17.63 1.02
CA VAL A 336 1.56 -16.27 1.02
C VAL A 336 1.01 -15.42 -0.13
N ASN A 337 0.49 -16.04 -1.20
CA ASN A 337 -0.07 -15.32 -2.34
C ASN A 337 -1.38 -14.61 -1.97
N ILE A 338 -2.18 -15.17 -1.07
CA ILE A 338 -3.42 -14.52 -0.56
C ILE A 338 -3.13 -13.30 0.33
N LYS A 339 -1.87 -13.09 0.72
CA LYS A 339 -1.42 -11.94 1.51
C LYS A 339 -0.61 -10.94 0.69
N ARG A 340 -0.49 -11.16 -0.63
CA ARG A 340 0.20 -10.21 -1.51
C ARG A 340 -0.66 -8.96 -1.71
N ILE A 341 0.02 -7.84 -1.81
CA ILE A 341 -0.59 -6.51 -1.95
C ILE A 341 0.04 -5.77 -3.13
N ILE A 342 -0.75 -5.02 -3.87
CA ILE A 342 -0.25 -4.05 -4.84
C ILE A 342 0.02 -2.75 -4.11
N ARG A 343 1.28 -2.28 -4.10
CA ARG A 343 1.66 -1.05 -3.42
C ARG A 343 1.61 0.14 -4.37
N ARG A 344 0.98 1.22 -3.91
CA ARG A 344 0.93 2.53 -4.59
C ARG A 344 1.42 3.64 -3.65
N SER A 345 2.35 3.28 -2.78
CA SER A 345 2.92 4.19 -1.79
C SER A 345 3.67 5.34 -2.45
N SER A 346 3.71 6.48 -1.81
CA SER A 346 4.39 7.69 -2.26
C SER A 346 5.15 8.34 -1.10
N THR A 347 6.31 8.89 -1.40
CA THR A 347 7.16 9.58 -0.42
C THR A 347 6.86 11.06 -0.42
N TYR A 348 6.85 11.69 0.74
CA TYR A 348 6.68 13.14 0.88
C TYR A 348 7.76 13.75 1.78
N GLY A 349 7.96 15.06 1.63
CA GLY A 349 8.99 15.81 2.37
C GLY A 349 10.40 15.62 1.81
N PRO A 350 11.41 16.18 2.51
CA PRO A 350 12.78 16.14 2.04
C PRO A 350 13.36 14.71 2.04
N GLY A 351 14.22 14.44 1.07
CA GLY A 351 14.92 13.16 0.92
C GLY A 351 15.86 12.84 2.07
N TRP A 352 16.37 11.62 2.08
CA TRP A 352 17.34 11.15 3.05
C TRP A 352 18.71 11.83 2.88
N SER A 353 19.33 12.18 4.01
CA SER A 353 20.74 12.52 4.10
C SER A 353 21.31 11.95 5.40
N PRO A 354 22.59 11.55 5.45
CA PRO A 354 23.23 11.05 6.66
C PRO A 354 23.39 12.14 7.75
N GLU A 355 23.30 13.41 7.40
CA GLU A 355 23.41 14.55 8.34
C GLU A 355 22.11 14.88 9.06
N VAL A 356 20.98 14.30 8.64
CA VAL A 356 19.68 14.52 9.29
C VAL A 356 19.72 13.96 10.72
N THR A 357 19.32 14.80 11.68
CA THR A 357 19.28 14.50 13.11
C THR A 357 17.84 14.41 13.64
N SER A 358 17.67 13.88 14.85
CA SER A 358 16.36 13.85 15.51
C SER A 358 15.79 15.24 15.80
N ALA A 359 16.63 16.29 15.86
CA ALA A 359 16.18 17.66 15.96
C ALA A 359 15.56 18.18 14.65
N ASP A 360 15.94 17.61 13.52
CA ASP A 360 15.35 17.93 12.21
C ASP A 360 14.03 17.19 12.01
N ASP A 361 13.87 15.99 12.55
CA ASP A 361 12.60 15.26 12.55
C ASP A 361 11.46 16.04 13.24
N ALA A 362 11.79 16.94 14.17
CA ALA A 362 10.80 17.78 14.83
C ALA A 362 10.39 19.02 14.02
N LYS A 363 11.12 19.37 12.95
CA LYS A 363 10.91 20.58 12.15
C LYS A 363 10.37 20.29 10.76
N GLU A 364 10.66 19.11 10.23
CA GLU A 364 10.39 18.74 8.85
C GLU A 364 9.35 17.62 8.78
N ASP A 365 8.23 17.87 8.09
CA ASP A 365 7.25 16.84 7.80
C ASP A 365 7.73 16.02 6.61
N ARG A 366 8.15 14.79 6.89
CA ARG A 366 8.60 13.81 5.90
C ARG A 366 8.09 12.42 6.22
N GLY A 367 7.86 11.64 5.20
CA GLY A 367 7.37 10.30 5.42
C GLY A 367 6.86 9.61 4.17
N ILE A 368 5.92 8.69 4.38
CA ILE A 368 5.34 7.89 3.32
C ILE A 368 3.82 7.80 3.46
N TYR A 369 3.11 8.05 2.37
CA TYR A 369 1.75 7.60 2.19
C TYR A 369 1.80 6.14 1.74
N PHE A 370 1.62 5.23 2.68
CA PHE A 370 1.56 3.80 2.41
C PHE A 370 0.18 3.46 1.90
N ILE A 371 0.08 3.25 0.59
CA ILE A 371 -1.16 2.86 -0.07
C ILE A 371 -0.97 1.46 -0.63
N PHE A 372 -1.86 0.58 -0.28
CA PHE A 372 -1.94 -0.71 -0.92
C PHE A 372 -3.36 -1.10 -1.31
N ILE A 373 -3.42 -1.93 -2.32
CA ILE A 373 -4.63 -2.40 -2.98
C ILE A 373 -4.70 -3.92 -2.86
N SER A 374 -5.84 -4.43 -2.42
CA SER A 374 -6.17 -5.85 -2.37
C SER A 374 -7.68 -6.02 -2.17
N ALA A 375 -8.27 -7.02 -2.80
CA ALA A 375 -9.67 -7.38 -2.53
C ALA A 375 -9.90 -7.92 -1.10
N ARG A 376 -8.81 -8.23 -0.36
CA ARG A 376 -8.80 -8.60 1.08
C ARG A 376 -8.07 -7.56 1.93
N ALA A 377 -8.04 -6.30 1.51
CA ALA A 377 -7.13 -5.29 2.07
C ALA A 377 -7.20 -5.18 3.59
N PHE A 378 -8.39 -5.18 4.17
CA PHE A 378 -8.59 -4.98 5.61
C PHE A 378 -8.10 -6.18 6.44
N ASP A 379 -8.51 -7.39 6.07
CA ASP A 379 -8.03 -8.60 6.74
C ASP A 379 -6.52 -8.78 6.57
N THR A 380 -5.98 -8.36 5.42
CA THR A 380 -4.56 -8.46 5.12
C THR A 380 -3.76 -7.50 5.97
N ILE A 381 -4.16 -6.21 6.10
CA ILE A 381 -3.41 -5.25 6.91
C ILE A 381 -3.48 -5.59 8.40
N GLU A 382 -4.65 -5.97 8.91
CA GLU A 382 -4.80 -6.33 10.31
C GLU A 382 -3.97 -7.56 10.65
N PHE A 383 -4.01 -8.58 9.80
CA PHE A 383 -3.14 -9.76 9.95
C PHE A 383 -1.66 -9.39 9.90
N MET A 384 -1.22 -8.59 8.91
CA MET A 384 0.19 -8.18 8.80
C MET A 384 0.64 -7.38 10.03
N GLN A 385 -0.19 -6.46 10.53
CA GLN A 385 0.14 -5.65 11.70
C GLN A 385 0.26 -6.51 12.97
N GLN A 386 -0.65 -7.44 13.16
CA GLN A 386 -0.66 -8.28 14.36
C GLN A 386 0.41 -9.37 14.32
N GLU A 387 0.52 -10.09 13.20
CA GLU A 387 1.32 -11.32 13.13
C GLU A 387 2.72 -11.08 12.54
N TRP A 388 2.83 -10.34 11.43
CA TRP A 388 4.12 -10.21 10.75
C TRP A 388 4.93 -9.00 11.22
N ILE A 389 4.30 -7.89 11.56
CA ILE A 389 4.98 -6.65 11.95
C ILE A 389 5.24 -6.63 13.45
N ASN A 390 4.19 -6.76 14.26
CA ASN A 390 4.25 -6.62 15.72
C ASN A 390 4.22 -7.96 16.46
N GLY A 391 3.90 -9.07 15.79
CA GLY A 391 3.90 -10.40 16.38
C GLY A 391 5.29 -10.81 16.83
N GLY A 392 5.46 -11.07 18.16
CA GLY A 392 6.73 -11.39 18.75
C GLY A 392 7.27 -12.76 18.37
N ASN A 393 6.38 -13.73 18.04
CA ASN A 393 6.81 -15.10 17.72
C ASN A 393 6.78 -15.40 16.21
N PHE A 394 7.08 -14.41 15.39
CA PHE A 394 7.23 -14.61 13.95
C PHE A 394 8.43 -15.53 13.67
N VAL A 395 8.17 -16.70 13.09
CA VAL A 395 9.21 -17.70 12.70
C VAL A 395 10.22 -17.97 13.83
N ASP A 396 9.73 -18.22 15.05
CA ASP A 396 10.55 -18.50 16.26
C ASP A 396 11.53 -17.37 16.66
N LEU A 397 11.29 -16.13 16.24
CA LEU A 397 12.12 -14.97 16.59
C LEU A 397 11.90 -14.45 18.03
N GLY A 398 11.01 -15.11 18.79
CA GLY A 398 10.72 -14.75 20.17
C GLY A 398 9.91 -13.45 20.27
N SER A 399 10.55 -12.35 20.69
CA SER A 399 9.87 -11.05 20.85
C SER A 399 10.30 -10.00 19.84
N GLU A 400 10.97 -10.37 18.75
CA GLU A 400 11.43 -9.40 17.74
C GLU A 400 10.28 -8.94 16.86
N ARG A 401 10.07 -7.63 16.78
CA ARG A 401 9.14 -6.97 15.87
C ARG A 401 9.86 -6.51 14.60
N ASP A 402 9.10 -6.08 13.59
CA ASP A 402 9.67 -5.46 12.41
C ASP A 402 10.50 -4.23 12.80
N PRO A 403 11.80 -4.16 12.42
CA PRO A 403 12.69 -3.12 12.89
C PRO A 403 12.42 -1.73 12.28
N ILE A 404 11.58 -1.64 11.23
CA ILE A 404 11.33 -0.40 10.47
C ILE A 404 9.93 0.15 10.72
N VAL A 405 8.91 -0.72 10.73
CA VAL A 405 7.51 -0.32 10.86
C VAL A 405 6.82 -0.88 12.11
N GLY A 406 7.55 -1.66 12.92
CA GLY A 406 7.04 -2.19 14.18
C GLY A 406 6.90 -1.12 15.26
N LEU A 407 5.97 -1.32 16.18
CA LEU A 407 5.79 -0.49 17.36
C LEU A 407 6.76 -0.92 18.47
N HIS A 408 7.69 -0.07 18.85
CA HIS A 408 8.75 -0.38 19.82
C HIS A 408 8.69 0.45 21.11
N GLU A 409 7.91 1.54 21.14
CA GLU A 409 7.91 2.48 22.29
C GLU A 409 7.06 2.02 23.48
N ASP A 410 6.17 1.05 23.31
CA ASP A 410 5.33 0.48 24.37
C ASP A 410 6.09 -0.49 25.28
N ASP A 411 7.17 -1.10 24.78
CA ASP A 411 8.06 -1.97 25.55
C ASP A 411 9.51 -1.88 25.01
N PRO A 412 10.37 -1.05 25.63
CA PRO A 412 11.76 -0.89 25.18
C PRO A 412 12.58 -2.18 25.26
N THR A 413 12.12 -3.21 25.96
CA THR A 413 12.79 -4.52 25.98
C THR A 413 12.54 -5.33 24.71
N GLN A 414 11.53 -4.97 23.94
CA GLN A 414 11.17 -5.59 22.65
C GLN A 414 11.84 -4.91 21.46
N GLY A 415 12.41 -3.72 21.62
CA GLY A 415 13.15 -3.00 20.60
C GLY A 415 14.51 -3.65 20.31
N ARG A 416 14.49 -4.85 19.75
CA ARG A 416 15.69 -5.65 19.46
C ARG A 416 15.62 -6.27 18.07
N PHE A 417 16.81 -6.50 17.51
CA PHE A 417 16.99 -7.14 16.22
C PHE A 417 18.22 -8.04 16.24
N THR A 418 18.08 -9.27 15.80
CA THR A 418 19.18 -10.24 15.73
C THR A 418 19.68 -10.38 14.30
N ILE A 419 20.96 -10.14 14.09
CA ILE A 419 21.68 -10.44 12.86
C ILE A 419 22.32 -11.82 13.04
N PRO A 420 21.80 -12.86 12.36
CA PRO A 420 22.41 -14.19 12.40
C PRO A 420 23.85 -14.14 11.87
N ALA A 421 24.77 -14.80 12.55
CA ALA A 421 26.16 -14.94 12.15
C ALA A 421 26.77 -16.19 12.75
N GLU A 422 27.83 -16.73 12.16
CA GLU A 422 28.62 -17.83 12.69
C GLU A 422 30.01 -17.32 13.07
N PRO A 423 30.57 -17.68 14.24
CA PRO A 423 30.06 -18.65 15.22
C PRO A 423 29.04 -18.07 16.22
N ALA A 424 28.77 -16.76 16.21
CA ALA A 424 27.86 -16.13 17.15
C ALA A 424 27.06 -15.01 16.49
N ARG A 425 25.73 -15.00 16.73
CA ARG A 425 24.83 -13.94 16.29
C ARG A 425 25.17 -12.60 16.96
N LYS A 426 24.98 -11.51 16.23
CA LYS A 426 25.01 -10.14 16.75
C LYS A 426 23.58 -9.70 17.09
N ARG A 427 23.35 -9.31 18.34
CA ARG A 427 22.10 -8.69 18.78
C ARG A 427 22.30 -7.19 18.88
N ILE A 428 21.37 -6.43 18.35
CA ILE A 428 21.28 -4.98 18.54
C ILE A 428 19.98 -4.68 19.28
N ASP A 429 20.04 -3.82 20.29
CA ASP A 429 18.95 -3.48 21.19
C ASP A 429 18.64 -1.97 21.10
N GLY A 430 17.52 -1.53 21.69
CA GLY A 430 17.18 -0.11 21.79
C GLY A 430 16.55 0.47 20.51
N ILE A 431 15.98 -0.39 19.65
CA ILE A 431 15.20 0.09 18.50
C ILE A 431 13.99 0.86 19.02
N THR A 432 13.73 2.04 18.44
CA THR A 432 12.54 2.84 18.67
C THR A 432 11.63 2.81 17.46
N THR A 433 10.41 3.32 17.58
CA THR A 433 9.49 3.44 16.44
C THR A 433 10.00 4.51 15.47
N PHE A 434 10.49 4.10 14.29
CA PHE A 434 11.02 5.01 13.26
C PHE A 434 9.94 5.56 12.34
N ASN A 435 8.82 4.86 12.18
CA ASN A 435 7.66 5.32 11.41
C ASN A 435 6.47 5.47 12.35
N ARG A 436 6.07 6.70 12.63
CA ARG A 436 4.88 7.01 13.44
C ARG A 436 3.67 7.13 12.55
N MET A 437 2.59 6.49 12.97
CA MET A 437 1.29 6.65 12.30
C MET A 437 0.77 8.07 12.50
N ALA A 438 0.51 8.77 11.39
CA ALA A 438 -0.01 10.14 11.39
C ALA A 438 -1.41 10.23 10.76
N GLY A 439 -1.99 9.11 10.37
CA GLY A 439 -3.34 9.06 9.84
C GLY A 439 -3.58 7.88 8.91
N GLY A 440 -4.84 7.57 8.65
CA GLY A 440 -5.18 6.55 7.67
C GLY A 440 -6.67 6.30 7.56
N GLU A 441 -7.05 5.66 6.45
CA GLU A 441 -8.44 5.30 6.20
C GLU A 441 -8.55 4.00 5.40
N TYR A 442 -9.64 3.29 5.62
CA TYR A 442 -10.11 2.18 4.81
C TYR A 442 -11.02 2.71 3.71
N LEU A 443 -10.64 2.46 2.48
CA LEU A 443 -11.32 2.99 1.32
C LEU A 443 -11.79 1.87 0.38
N PHE A 444 -12.86 2.12 -0.31
CA PHE A 444 -13.33 1.34 -1.44
C PHE A 444 -13.00 2.13 -2.72
N MET A 445 -12.34 1.49 -3.67
CA MET A 445 -12.06 2.03 -4.99
C MET A 445 -13.05 1.38 -5.96
N PRO A 446 -14.14 2.06 -6.31
CA PRO A 446 -15.17 1.54 -7.20
C PRO A 446 -14.63 1.38 -8.63
N SER A 447 -15.30 0.60 -9.45
CA SER A 447 -15.10 0.64 -10.90
C SER A 447 -15.66 1.95 -11.50
N LEU A 448 -15.34 2.23 -12.77
CA LEU A 448 -15.89 3.39 -13.45
C LEU A 448 -17.42 3.30 -13.60
N SER A 449 -17.95 2.11 -13.87
CA SER A 449 -19.38 1.84 -13.89
C SER A 449 -20.04 2.07 -12.53
N ALA A 450 -19.38 1.64 -11.43
CA ALA A 450 -19.85 1.90 -10.08
C ALA A 450 -19.85 3.39 -9.75
N LEU A 451 -18.82 4.15 -10.15
CA LEU A 451 -18.77 5.61 -9.96
C LEU A 451 -19.90 6.31 -10.70
N ARG A 452 -20.20 5.91 -11.95
CA ARG A 452 -21.32 6.44 -12.71
C ARG A 452 -22.65 6.12 -12.01
N TRP A 453 -22.86 4.86 -11.61
CA TRP A 453 -24.03 4.43 -10.87
C TRP A 453 -24.23 5.21 -9.56
N ILE A 454 -23.16 5.44 -8.80
CA ILE A 454 -23.20 6.28 -7.58
C ILE A 454 -23.54 7.72 -7.95
N GLY A 455 -22.90 8.31 -8.95
CA GLY A 455 -23.11 9.69 -9.37
C GLY A 455 -24.52 9.96 -9.91
N GLU A 456 -25.15 8.97 -10.50
CA GLU A 456 -26.52 9.04 -11.02
C GLU A 456 -27.58 8.76 -9.95
N GLY A 457 -27.20 8.23 -8.78
CA GLY A 457 -28.13 7.74 -7.76
C GLY A 457 -28.94 6.55 -8.27
N GLY A 458 -28.25 5.58 -8.91
CA GLY A 458 -28.85 4.47 -9.65
C GLY A 458 -29.88 3.63 -8.87
N TRP A 459 -29.80 3.62 -7.54
CA TRP A 459 -30.78 2.95 -6.66
C TRP A 459 -32.14 3.62 -6.61
N THR A 460 -32.28 4.87 -7.05
CA THR A 460 -33.56 5.58 -7.07
C THR A 460 -34.43 5.16 -8.25
N SER A 461 -33.84 4.72 -9.36
CA SER A 461 -34.55 4.20 -10.52
C SER A 461 -35.05 2.77 -10.33
N GLU A 462 -34.27 1.92 -9.62
CA GLU A 462 -34.67 0.54 -9.31
C GLU A 462 -35.88 0.46 -8.37
N GLN A 463 -36.04 1.43 -7.46
CA GLN A 463 -37.24 1.52 -6.61
C GLN A 463 -38.50 1.91 -7.37
N SER A 464 -38.38 2.74 -8.43
CA SER A 464 -39.53 3.13 -9.25
C SER A 464 -40.06 1.98 -10.13
N ASP A 465 -39.16 1.08 -10.57
CA ASP A 465 -39.53 -0.08 -11.39
C ASP A 465 -40.08 -1.26 -10.56
N ALA A 466 -39.77 -1.29 -9.24
CA ALA A 466 -40.30 -2.29 -8.32
C ALA A 466 -41.69 -1.93 -7.75
N GLU A 467 -42.09 -0.65 -7.80
CA GLU A 467 -43.39 -0.16 -7.38
C GLU A 467 -44.38 0.03 -8.52
N ALA A 468 -43.97 -0.16 -9.79
CA ALA A 468 -44.80 -0.07 -10.99
C ALA A 468 -45.23 -1.47 -11.48
#